data_eac0207110b0d4370e35b2184e5a5457
#
_entry.id   eac0207110b0d4370e35b2184e5a5457
#
_cell.length_a   1.000
_cell.length_b   1.000
_cell.length_c   1.000
_cell.angle_alpha   90.00
_cell.angle_beta   90.00
_cell.angle_gamma   90.00
#
_symmetry.space_group_name_H-M   'P 1'
#
loop_
_entity.id
_entity.type
_entity.pdbx_description
1 polymer ?
#
loop_
_entity_poly.entity_id
_entity_poly.type
_entity_poly.pdbx_seq_one_letter_code
_entity_poly.pdbx_strand_id
1 'polypeptide(L)'
;MERGVAIALPFLFIFILSLLSLPLFFFVFSLIISYYLWVRSDKEYEYLYMAGELSIDVVYHKSSRKKLLNSTKEELLEIKLYNEEEKSHYLRNGISVLDFAGLGVNPHYLYLVQKEGKKTAYILDCPDKLRKEMYLFSRDKWRS
;
A
#
# COMPACT_ATOMS: atom_id res chain seq x y z
N MET A 1 50.86 -2.76 41.84
CA MET A 1 50.44 -3.35 40.57
C MET A 1 49.19 -4.22 40.70
N GLU A 2 49.04 -5.02 41.71
CA GLU A 2 47.90 -5.97 41.85
C GLU A 2 46.51 -5.31 42.01
N ARG A 3 46.42 -4.16 42.69
CA ARG A 3 45.15 -3.48 42.91
C ARG A 3 44.55 -2.86 41.64
N GLY A 4 45.38 -2.41 40.74
CA GLY A 4 44.92 -1.84 39.46
C GLY A 4 44.34 -2.88 38.49
N VAL A 5 44.96 -4.06 38.48
CA VAL A 5 44.50 -5.19 37.64
C VAL A 5 43.17 -5.74 38.15
N ALA A 6 42.97 -5.83 39.47
CA ALA A 6 41.75 -6.32 40.07
C ALA A 6 40.52 -5.42 39.78
N ILE A 7 40.74 -4.12 39.61
CA ILE A 7 39.67 -3.17 39.26
C ILE A 7 39.44 -3.19 37.75
N ALA A 8 40.47 -3.31 36.92
CA ALA A 8 40.35 -3.30 35.48
C ALA A 8 39.67 -4.54 34.91
N LEU A 9 39.83 -5.71 35.55
CA LEU A 9 39.25 -6.97 35.07
C LEU A 9 37.71 -6.96 34.94
N PRO A 10 36.92 -6.51 35.92
CA PRO A 10 35.48 -6.45 35.77
C PRO A 10 35.02 -5.44 34.72
N PHE A 11 35.72 -4.32 34.57
CA PHE A 11 35.41 -3.36 33.51
C PHE A 11 35.68 -3.93 32.10
N LEU A 12 36.78 -4.67 31.94
CA LEU A 12 37.10 -5.36 30.70
C LEU A 12 36.04 -6.41 30.36
N PHE A 13 35.60 -7.17 31.37
CA PHE A 13 34.58 -8.21 31.20
C PHE A 13 33.22 -7.60 30.80
N ILE A 14 32.80 -6.52 31.45
CA ILE A 14 31.57 -5.79 31.09
C ILE A 14 31.67 -5.23 29.68
N PHE A 15 32.83 -4.70 29.28
CA PHE A 15 33.06 -4.16 27.94
C PHE A 15 32.98 -5.25 26.88
N ILE A 16 33.58 -6.41 27.10
CA ILE A 16 33.50 -7.55 26.18
C ILE A 16 32.07 -8.08 26.08
N LEU A 17 31.36 -8.18 27.20
CA LEU A 17 29.97 -8.62 27.23
C LEU A 17 29.05 -7.63 26.48
N SER A 18 29.29 -6.34 26.62
CA SER A 18 28.64 -5.29 25.90
C SER A 18 28.88 -5.38 24.39
N LEU A 19 30.13 -5.65 23.98
CA LEU A 19 30.46 -5.81 22.58
C LEU A 19 29.82 -7.06 21.95
N LEU A 20 29.66 -8.13 22.71
CA LEU A 20 28.96 -9.33 22.24
C LEU A 20 27.45 -9.18 22.20
N SER A 21 26.86 -8.42 23.12
CA SER A 21 25.42 -8.21 23.17
C SER A 21 24.92 -7.25 22.09
N LEU A 22 25.76 -6.29 21.66
CA LEU A 22 25.41 -5.34 20.62
C LEU A 22 25.02 -6.01 19.28
N PRO A 23 25.84 -6.92 18.69
CA PRO A 23 25.48 -7.60 17.45
C PRO A 23 24.27 -8.51 17.62
N LEU A 24 24.08 -9.13 18.77
CA LEU A 24 22.90 -9.93 19.06
C LEU A 24 21.64 -9.06 19.09
N PHE A 25 21.70 -7.89 19.70
CA PHE A 25 20.61 -6.93 19.73
C PHE A 25 20.23 -6.48 18.32
N PHE A 26 21.21 -6.10 17.50
CA PHE A 26 20.97 -5.71 16.11
C PHE A 26 20.41 -6.87 15.27
N PHE A 27 20.86 -8.08 15.52
CA PHE A 27 20.33 -9.27 14.83
C PHE A 27 18.86 -9.51 15.16
N VAL A 28 18.47 -9.49 16.44
CA VAL A 28 17.08 -9.65 16.87
C VAL A 28 16.22 -8.52 16.33
N PHE A 29 16.69 -7.29 16.36
CA PHE A 29 15.98 -6.13 15.84
C PHE A 29 15.76 -6.23 14.32
N SER A 30 16.77 -6.69 13.59
CA SER A 30 16.67 -6.95 12.14
C SER A 30 15.64 -8.03 11.82
N LEU A 31 15.57 -9.10 12.61
CA LEU A 31 14.54 -10.14 12.44
C LEU A 31 13.13 -9.60 12.67
N ILE A 32 12.94 -8.76 13.68
CA ILE A 32 11.64 -8.14 13.97
C ILE A 32 11.22 -7.23 12.82
N ILE A 33 12.13 -6.40 12.31
CA ILE A 33 11.86 -5.52 11.17
C ILE A 33 11.54 -6.34 9.92
N SER A 34 12.33 -7.38 9.63
CA SER A 34 12.11 -8.26 8.47
C SER A 34 10.76 -8.96 8.54
N TYR A 35 10.39 -9.46 9.70
CA TYR A 35 9.08 -10.07 9.93
C TYR A 35 7.95 -9.06 9.72
N TYR A 36 8.09 -7.86 10.26
CA TYR A 36 7.10 -6.79 10.11
C TYR A 36 6.93 -6.38 8.64
N LEU A 37 8.04 -6.21 7.91
CA LEU A 37 8.01 -5.89 6.49
C LEU A 37 7.39 -7.02 5.65
N TRP A 38 7.71 -8.28 5.99
CA TRP A 38 7.15 -9.44 5.30
C TRP A 38 5.63 -9.53 5.48
N VAL A 39 5.13 -9.40 6.71
CA VAL A 39 3.68 -9.39 6.98
C VAL A 39 2.98 -8.23 6.29
N ARG A 40 3.59 -7.05 6.27
CA ARG A 40 3.02 -5.86 5.64
C ARG A 40 3.08 -5.92 4.11
N SER A 41 4.00 -6.68 3.56
CA SER A 41 4.18 -6.84 2.12
C SER A 41 3.13 -7.74 1.48
N ASP A 42 2.54 -8.63 2.26
CA ASP A 42 1.51 -9.57 1.80
C ASP A 42 0.12 -8.91 1.90
N LYS A 43 -0.13 -7.95 1.02
CA LYS A 43 -1.43 -7.30 0.86
C LYS A 43 -2.05 -7.61 -0.48
N GLU A 44 -3.31 -7.98 -0.43
CA GLU A 44 -4.15 -8.20 -1.59
C GLU A 44 -5.26 -7.15 -1.61
N TYR A 45 -5.55 -6.61 -2.80
CA TYR A 45 -6.67 -5.70 -3.01
C TYR A 45 -7.85 -6.50 -3.55
N GLU A 46 -8.96 -6.45 -2.86
CA GLU A 46 -10.21 -7.05 -3.29
C GLU A 46 -11.15 -5.98 -3.84
N TYR A 47 -11.60 -6.18 -5.08
CA TYR A 47 -12.57 -5.31 -5.74
C TYR A 47 -13.93 -5.97 -5.75
N LEU A 48 -14.94 -5.28 -5.21
CA LEU A 48 -16.32 -5.66 -5.32
C LEU A 48 -17.07 -4.60 -6.12
N TYR A 49 -17.60 -4.99 -7.27
CA TYR A 49 -18.36 -4.10 -8.13
C TYR A 49 -19.78 -4.63 -8.32
N MET A 50 -20.77 -3.83 -7.93
CA MET A 50 -22.19 -4.16 -8.03
C MET A 50 -23.00 -2.95 -8.46
N ALA A 51 -23.68 -3.05 -9.61
CA ALA A 51 -24.66 -2.06 -10.08
C ALA A 51 -24.13 -0.61 -10.12
N GLY A 52 -22.88 -0.42 -10.47
CA GLY A 52 -22.25 0.90 -10.54
C GLY A 52 -21.51 1.33 -9.27
N GLU A 53 -21.59 0.57 -8.18
CA GLU A 53 -20.88 0.84 -6.95
C GLU A 53 -19.60 0.00 -6.88
N LEU A 54 -18.47 0.68 -6.64
CA LEU A 54 -17.17 0.05 -6.46
C LEU A 54 -16.75 0.11 -4.99
N SER A 55 -16.46 -1.05 -4.42
CA SER A 55 -15.87 -1.18 -3.09
C SER A 55 -14.49 -1.82 -3.21
N ILE A 56 -13.50 -1.24 -2.57
CA ILE A 56 -12.13 -1.76 -2.55
C ILE A 56 -11.71 -1.98 -1.10
N ASP A 57 -11.34 -3.21 -0.79
CA ASP A 57 -10.79 -3.60 0.50
C ASP A 57 -9.34 -4.05 0.32
N VAL A 58 -8.49 -3.75 1.26
CA VAL A 58 -7.17 -4.36 1.37
C VAL A 58 -7.20 -5.46 2.41
N VAL A 59 -6.68 -6.62 2.03
CA VAL A 59 -6.54 -7.78 2.91
C VAL A 59 -5.07 -7.97 3.21
N TYR A 60 -4.72 -7.96 4.50
CA TYR A 60 -3.37 -8.20 4.97
C TYR A 60 -3.26 -9.63 5.46
N HIS A 61 -2.35 -10.39 4.90
CA HIS A 61 -2.01 -11.74 5.34
C HIS A 61 -3.24 -12.66 5.53
N LYS A 62 -4.25 -12.50 4.67
CA LYS A 62 -5.51 -13.26 4.68
C LYS A 62 -6.32 -13.20 5.98
N SER A 63 -5.93 -12.39 6.94
CA SER A 63 -6.54 -12.35 8.27
C SER A 63 -7.16 -11.00 8.64
N SER A 64 -6.62 -9.91 8.15
CA SER A 64 -7.08 -8.55 8.46
C SER A 64 -7.57 -7.85 7.20
N ARG A 65 -8.76 -7.27 7.27
CA ARG A 65 -9.40 -6.56 6.17
C ARG A 65 -9.67 -5.12 6.55
N LYS A 66 -9.32 -4.19 5.66
CA LYS A 66 -9.61 -2.77 5.82
C LYS A 66 -10.27 -2.22 4.55
N LYS A 67 -11.40 -1.56 4.71
CA LYS A 67 -12.07 -0.86 3.61
C LYS A 67 -11.28 0.40 3.23
N LEU A 68 -10.92 0.52 1.95
CA LEU A 68 -10.18 1.65 1.40
C LEU A 68 -11.07 2.61 0.63
N LEU A 69 -12.02 2.09 -0.14
CA LEU A 69 -12.89 2.88 -1.00
C LEU A 69 -14.28 2.27 -1.03
N ASN A 70 -15.28 3.13 -0.99
CA ASN A 70 -16.64 2.83 -1.37
C ASN A 70 -17.15 4.00 -2.22
N SER A 71 -17.31 3.76 -3.51
CA SER A 71 -17.73 4.78 -4.49
C SER A 71 -19.02 4.40 -5.15
N THR A 72 -19.97 5.33 -5.18
CA THR A 72 -21.22 5.19 -5.93
C THR A 72 -21.03 5.63 -7.37
N LYS A 73 -22.01 5.32 -8.24
CA LYS A 73 -22.01 5.74 -9.63
C LYS A 73 -22.03 7.28 -9.77
N GLU A 74 -22.74 7.96 -8.89
CA GLU A 74 -22.89 9.42 -8.89
C GLU A 74 -21.57 10.11 -8.51
N GLU A 75 -20.77 9.50 -7.68
CA GLU A 75 -19.45 10.02 -7.27
C GLU A 75 -18.38 9.84 -8.36
N LEU A 76 -18.56 8.88 -9.25
CA LEU A 76 -17.63 8.62 -10.35
C LEU A 76 -17.68 9.72 -11.40
N LEU A 77 -16.53 10.31 -11.71
CA LEU A 77 -16.40 11.34 -12.76
C LEU A 77 -15.96 10.76 -14.09
N GLU A 78 -14.90 9.99 -14.11
CA GLU A 78 -14.36 9.39 -15.33
C GLU A 78 -13.50 8.16 -15.05
N ILE A 79 -13.36 7.32 -16.08
CA ILE A 79 -12.46 6.15 -16.10
C ILE A 79 -11.58 6.27 -17.33
N LYS A 80 -10.26 6.22 -17.14
CA LYS A 80 -9.27 6.27 -18.22
C LYS A 80 -8.27 5.14 -18.10
N LEU A 81 -7.70 4.73 -19.23
CA LEU A 81 -6.54 3.85 -19.21
C LEU A 81 -5.36 4.56 -18.54
N TYR A 82 -4.70 3.87 -17.61
CA TYR A 82 -3.55 4.43 -16.90
C TYR A 82 -2.39 4.68 -17.84
N ASN A 83 -1.81 5.88 -17.72
CA ASN A 83 -0.48 6.20 -18.20
C ASN A 83 0.15 7.28 -17.30
N GLU A 84 1.45 7.43 -17.38
CA GLU A 84 2.19 8.40 -16.54
C GLU A 84 1.83 9.85 -16.86
N GLU A 85 1.47 10.16 -18.08
CA GLU A 85 1.05 11.51 -18.47
C GLU A 85 -0.26 11.92 -17.80
N GLU A 86 -1.26 11.05 -17.82
CA GLU A 86 -2.56 11.27 -17.15
C GLU A 86 -2.41 11.38 -15.65
N LYS A 87 -1.59 10.53 -15.04
CA LYS A 87 -1.26 10.63 -13.63
C LYS A 87 -0.63 11.99 -13.29
N SER A 88 0.36 12.41 -14.08
CA SER A 88 1.01 13.70 -13.91
C SER A 88 0.06 14.88 -14.12
N HIS A 89 -0.86 14.76 -15.07
CA HIS A 89 -1.91 15.74 -15.31
C HIS A 89 -2.82 15.91 -14.09
N TYR A 90 -3.26 14.82 -13.47
CA TYR A 90 -4.08 14.88 -12.26
C TYR A 90 -3.32 15.51 -11.09
N LEU A 91 -2.07 15.11 -10.88
CA LEU A 91 -1.22 15.67 -9.81
C LEU A 91 -1.00 17.18 -9.98
N ARG A 92 -0.77 17.65 -11.20
CA ARG A 92 -0.64 19.09 -11.50
C ARG A 92 -1.91 19.88 -11.22
N ASN A 93 -3.08 19.26 -11.36
CA ASN A 93 -4.37 19.87 -11.07
C ASN A 93 -4.80 19.73 -9.59
N GLY A 94 -3.90 19.31 -8.71
CA GLY A 94 -4.18 19.15 -7.29
C GLY A 94 -5.03 17.94 -6.93
N ILE A 95 -5.19 16.98 -7.85
CA ILE A 95 -5.92 15.72 -7.61
C ILE A 95 -4.97 14.70 -7.02
N SER A 96 -5.30 14.15 -5.87
CA SER A 96 -4.54 13.07 -5.25
C SER A 96 -4.69 11.78 -6.06
N VAL A 97 -3.59 11.08 -6.29
CA VAL A 97 -3.59 9.77 -6.98
C VAL A 97 -3.12 8.70 -6.00
N LEU A 98 -3.96 7.71 -5.77
CA LEU A 98 -3.69 6.58 -4.88
C LEU A 98 -3.59 5.29 -5.69
N ASP A 99 -2.55 4.50 -5.44
CA ASP A 99 -2.32 3.23 -6.14
C ASP A 99 -2.94 2.07 -5.35
N PHE A 100 -3.99 1.49 -5.90
CA PHE A 100 -4.66 0.29 -5.39
C PHE A 100 -4.52 -0.90 -6.35
N ALA A 101 -3.68 -0.80 -7.36
CA ALA A 101 -3.38 -1.90 -8.28
C ALA A 101 -2.37 -2.90 -7.70
N GLY A 102 -1.47 -2.42 -6.84
CA GLY A 102 -0.41 -3.24 -6.26
C GLY A 102 0.49 -3.86 -7.34
N LEU A 103 0.71 -5.17 -7.25
CA LEU A 103 1.50 -5.96 -8.21
C LEU A 103 0.63 -6.65 -9.27
N GLY A 104 -0.60 -6.18 -9.47
CA GLY A 104 -1.51 -6.73 -10.46
C GLY A 104 -0.95 -6.73 -11.87
N VAL A 105 -1.24 -7.79 -12.62
CA VAL A 105 -0.73 -8.01 -14.00
C VAL A 105 -1.74 -7.61 -15.09
N ASN A 106 -2.97 -7.26 -14.69
CA ASN A 106 -4.01 -6.82 -15.61
C ASN A 106 -3.80 -5.35 -16.03
N PRO A 107 -4.47 -4.87 -17.09
CA PRO A 107 -4.43 -3.47 -17.44
C PRO A 107 -4.87 -2.57 -16.28
N HIS A 108 -4.13 -1.49 -16.04
CA HIS A 108 -4.43 -0.53 -15.01
C HIS A 108 -5.30 0.60 -15.56
N TYR A 109 -6.24 1.06 -14.76
CA TYR A 109 -7.13 2.17 -15.11
C TYR A 109 -7.11 3.24 -14.01
N LEU A 110 -7.28 4.49 -14.42
CA LEU A 110 -7.50 5.61 -13.53
C LEU A 110 -9.00 5.78 -13.30
N TYR A 111 -9.41 5.67 -12.05
CA TYR A 111 -10.79 5.80 -11.61
C TYR A 111 -10.93 7.09 -10.80
N LEU A 112 -11.47 8.14 -11.42
CA LEU A 112 -11.59 9.46 -10.82
C LEU A 112 -12.93 9.60 -10.10
N VAL A 113 -12.87 9.89 -8.83
CA VAL A 113 -14.01 10.03 -7.93
C VAL A 113 -14.05 11.43 -7.32
N GLN A 114 -15.22 12.01 -7.21
CA GLN A 114 -15.45 13.23 -6.44
C GLN A 114 -16.37 12.90 -5.26
N LYS A 115 -15.85 13.11 -4.07
CA LYS A 115 -16.59 12.90 -2.83
C LYS A 115 -16.44 14.12 -1.93
N GLU A 116 -17.56 14.64 -1.45
CA GLU A 116 -17.58 15.84 -0.60
C GLU A 116 -16.82 17.04 -1.20
N GLY A 117 -16.89 17.22 -2.52
CA GLY A 117 -16.21 18.27 -3.26
C GLY A 117 -14.72 18.03 -3.52
N LYS A 118 -14.15 16.94 -3.01
CA LYS A 118 -12.76 16.56 -3.22
C LYS A 118 -12.63 15.51 -4.31
N LYS A 119 -11.74 15.74 -5.27
CA LYS A 119 -11.42 14.78 -6.33
C LYS A 119 -10.23 13.92 -5.93
N THR A 120 -10.35 12.62 -6.12
CA THR A 120 -9.28 11.65 -5.90
C THR A 120 -9.31 10.63 -7.04
N ALA A 121 -8.15 10.34 -7.61
CA ALA A 121 -7.98 9.29 -8.61
C ALA A 121 -7.38 8.03 -7.98
N TYR A 122 -7.87 6.89 -8.40
CA TYR A 122 -7.39 5.59 -7.94
C TYR A 122 -6.85 4.81 -9.13
N ILE A 123 -5.68 4.20 -8.97
CA ILE A 123 -5.12 3.27 -9.96
C ILE A 123 -5.63 1.88 -9.62
N LEU A 124 -6.37 1.27 -10.54
CA LEU A 124 -6.99 -0.05 -10.35
C LEU A 124 -6.38 -1.08 -11.29
N ASP A 125 -6.18 -2.28 -10.78
CA ASP A 125 -5.89 -3.46 -11.59
C ASP A 125 -7.21 -4.08 -12.05
N CYS A 126 -7.52 -3.96 -13.35
CA CYS A 126 -8.82 -4.33 -13.90
C CYS A 126 -8.75 -5.60 -14.75
N PRO A 127 -9.10 -6.76 -14.18
CA PRO A 127 -9.34 -7.96 -15.00
C PRO A 127 -10.51 -7.72 -15.96
N ASP A 128 -10.54 -8.48 -17.05
CA ASP A 128 -11.57 -8.34 -18.10
C ASP A 128 -13.00 -8.39 -17.57
N LYS A 129 -13.26 -9.23 -16.59
CA LYS A 129 -14.59 -9.33 -15.97
C LYS A 129 -14.99 -8.01 -15.31
N LEU A 130 -14.13 -7.44 -14.48
CA LEU A 130 -14.36 -6.18 -13.79
C LEU A 130 -14.52 -5.04 -14.80
N ARG A 131 -13.64 -4.98 -15.81
CA ARG A 131 -13.71 -3.98 -16.87
C ARG A 131 -15.04 -3.99 -17.61
N LYS A 132 -15.53 -5.18 -17.99
CA LYS A 132 -16.82 -5.35 -18.68
C LYS A 132 -17.99 -4.90 -17.81
N GLU A 133 -18.01 -5.26 -16.55
CA GLU A 133 -19.04 -4.85 -15.60
C GLU A 133 -19.04 -3.33 -15.41
N MET A 134 -17.88 -2.72 -15.21
CA MET A 134 -17.74 -1.26 -15.10
C MET A 134 -18.20 -0.56 -16.37
N TYR A 135 -17.87 -1.10 -17.54
CA TYR A 135 -18.32 -0.55 -18.82
C TYR A 135 -19.84 -0.61 -18.99
N LEU A 136 -20.48 -1.69 -18.58
CA LEU A 136 -21.94 -1.84 -18.65
C LEU A 136 -22.68 -0.80 -17.81
N PHE A 137 -22.22 -0.54 -16.59
CA PHE A 137 -22.92 0.35 -15.66
C PHE A 137 -22.49 1.82 -15.72
N SER A 138 -21.32 2.09 -16.30
CA SER A 138 -20.71 3.43 -16.29
C SER A 138 -20.14 3.83 -17.65
N ARG A 139 -20.81 3.41 -18.73
CA ARG A 139 -20.35 3.62 -20.11
C ARG A 139 -20.10 5.10 -20.43
N ASP A 140 -20.93 5.98 -19.93
CA ASP A 140 -20.84 7.43 -20.08
C ASP A 140 -19.61 8.06 -19.38
N LYS A 141 -19.00 7.34 -18.46
CA LYS A 141 -17.82 7.80 -17.69
C LYS A 141 -16.49 7.38 -18.30
N TRP A 142 -16.49 6.47 -19.27
CA TRP A 142 -15.27 6.02 -19.94
C TRP A 142 -14.74 7.09 -20.88
N ARG A 143 -13.43 7.35 -20.80
CA ARG A 143 -12.69 8.26 -21.67
C ARG A 143 -11.53 7.50 -22.34
N SER A 144 -11.25 7.86 -23.56
CA SER A 144 -10.12 7.31 -24.36
C SER A 144 -8.85 8.12 -24.16
#